data_ce66619a297253b8dad00c0eca86ecd8
#
_entry.id   ce66619a297253b8dad00c0eca86ecd8
#
_cell.length_a   1.000
_cell.length_b   1.000
_cell.length_c   1.000
_cell.angle_alpha   90.00
_cell.angle_beta   90.00
_cell.angle_gamma   90.00
#
_symmetry.space_group_name_H-M   'P 1'
#
loop_
_entity.id
_entity.type
_entity.pdbx_description
1 polymer ?
#
loop_
_entity_poly.entity_id
_entity_poly.type
_entity_poly.pdbx_seq_one_letter_code
_entity_poly.pdbx_strand_id
1 'polypeptide(L)'
;MLDMQVFREEVDKIRADHDRRGLPHDSIDKVLALDSEWKLMLRETNELRRQKNEAARGIGAAKKSGDEAEAQRILAEVADLGAQISEMEKKTDALLSERDSVRMSIPNLLHPDVPSGADESGNTKHSLHGEKPSFDFEPKTHNELIEENKWVDLERAAKITGSRFYFLKGDLARLEMALQSYAVDFIQQRGFTFVQPPVMMNRAAYEGVTDLSDFETVMYGIDPDGYYMIATSEHPLTAMYMQETIPEELLPLKIVGVSSCFRREVGAHGQSDRGIWRVHQFTKAVSYTHLTLPTKQAV
;
A
#
# COMPACT_ATOMS: atom_id res chain seq x y z
N MET A 1 -2.66 1.87 -6.26
CA MET A 1 -3.08 3.29 -6.42
C MET A 1 -2.98 3.69 -7.89
N LEU A 2 -4.02 4.33 -8.46
CA LEU A 2 -4.01 4.77 -9.85
C LEU A 2 -3.12 6.01 -10.04
N ASP A 3 -2.37 6.07 -11.16
CA ASP A 3 -1.57 7.24 -11.53
C ASP A 3 -2.48 8.41 -11.92
N MET A 4 -2.01 9.63 -11.62
CA MET A 4 -2.66 10.86 -12.11
C MET A 4 -2.70 10.96 -13.64
N GLN A 5 -1.78 10.31 -14.35
CA GLN A 5 -1.84 10.24 -15.81
C GLN A 5 -3.11 9.54 -16.28
N VAL A 6 -3.52 8.45 -15.63
CA VAL A 6 -4.76 7.73 -15.97
C VAL A 6 -5.99 8.62 -15.76
N PHE A 7 -6.01 9.44 -14.69
CA PHE A 7 -7.08 10.43 -14.48
C PHE A 7 -7.13 11.52 -15.54
N ARG A 8 -5.98 11.91 -16.08
CA ARG A 8 -5.89 13.00 -17.06
C ARG A 8 -6.15 12.55 -18.50
N GLU A 9 -5.75 11.34 -18.82
CA GLU A 9 -5.73 10.85 -20.23
C GLU A 9 -6.76 9.76 -20.47
N GLU A 10 -7.17 9.01 -19.44
CA GLU A 10 -7.97 7.79 -19.57
C GLU A 10 -9.10 7.73 -18.54
N VAL A 11 -9.64 8.88 -18.12
CA VAL A 11 -10.67 8.97 -17.07
C VAL A 11 -11.90 8.08 -17.32
N ASP A 12 -12.25 7.87 -18.58
CA ASP A 12 -13.37 7.01 -18.98
C ASP A 12 -13.16 5.55 -18.56
N LYS A 13 -11.90 5.08 -18.51
CA LYS A 13 -11.59 3.74 -17.99
C LYS A 13 -11.91 3.63 -16.48
N ILE A 14 -11.59 4.69 -15.72
CA ILE A 14 -11.89 4.73 -14.28
C ILE A 14 -13.40 4.79 -14.06
N ARG A 15 -14.11 5.60 -14.85
CA ARG A 15 -15.59 5.70 -14.78
C ARG A 15 -16.25 4.37 -15.11
N ALA A 16 -15.82 3.72 -16.19
CA ALA A 16 -16.33 2.40 -16.57
C ALA A 16 -16.05 1.32 -15.50
N ASP A 17 -14.90 1.41 -14.82
CA ASP A 17 -14.58 0.53 -13.70
C ASP A 17 -15.52 0.77 -12.50
N HIS A 18 -15.79 2.04 -12.17
CA HIS A 18 -16.76 2.41 -11.14
C HIS A 18 -18.17 1.91 -11.48
N ASP A 19 -18.60 2.02 -12.74
CA ASP A 19 -19.88 1.50 -13.21
C ASP A 19 -19.97 -0.02 -13.01
N ARG A 20 -18.90 -0.75 -13.35
CA ARG A 20 -18.81 -2.21 -13.11
C ARG A 20 -18.89 -2.60 -11.63
N ARG A 21 -18.45 -1.72 -10.74
CA ARG A 21 -18.48 -1.92 -9.28
C ARG A 21 -19.73 -1.36 -8.62
N GLY A 22 -20.58 -0.64 -9.35
CA GLY A 22 -21.73 0.09 -8.79
C GLY A 22 -21.30 1.26 -7.90
N LEU A 23 -20.13 1.87 -8.14
CA LEU A 23 -19.60 2.99 -7.38
C LEU A 23 -19.97 4.33 -8.05
N PRO A 24 -20.21 5.39 -7.27
CA PRO A 24 -20.46 6.73 -7.80
C PRO A 24 -19.19 7.35 -8.39
N HIS A 25 -19.34 8.35 -9.26
CA HIS A 25 -18.20 9.03 -9.90
C HIS A 25 -17.69 10.26 -9.13
N ASP A 26 -18.33 10.64 -8.01
CA ASP A 26 -18.03 11.88 -7.27
C ASP A 26 -16.55 11.97 -6.85
N SER A 27 -15.95 10.88 -6.42
CA SER A 27 -14.54 10.84 -6.04
C SER A 27 -13.60 11.10 -7.25
N ILE A 28 -13.95 10.58 -8.42
CA ILE A 28 -13.21 10.82 -9.67
C ILE A 28 -13.27 12.30 -10.04
N ASP A 29 -14.47 12.87 -10.02
CA ASP A 29 -14.70 14.28 -10.35
C ASP A 29 -13.97 15.19 -9.36
N LYS A 30 -13.98 14.85 -8.06
CA LYS A 30 -13.24 15.58 -7.02
C LYS A 30 -11.73 15.55 -7.26
N VAL A 31 -11.15 14.40 -7.63
CA VAL A 31 -9.72 14.30 -7.97
C VAL A 31 -9.36 15.21 -9.14
N LEU A 32 -10.17 15.21 -10.20
CA LEU A 32 -9.95 16.05 -11.39
C LEU A 32 -10.07 17.54 -11.08
N ALA A 33 -11.03 17.93 -10.26
CA ALA A 33 -11.20 19.31 -9.83
C ALA A 33 -9.99 19.79 -9.02
N LEU A 34 -9.57 19.02 -8.01
CA LEU A 34 -8.40 19.32 -7.18
C LEU A 34 -7.10 19.36 -7.98
N ASP A 35 -6.93 18.47 -8.97
CA ASP A 35 -5.75 18.47 -9.87
C ASP A 35 -5.71 19.74 -10.73
N SER A 36 -6.86 20.19 -11.18
CA SER A 36 -6.97 21.43 -11.97
C SER A 36 -6.65 22.68 -11.14
N GLU A 37 -7.18 22.76 -9.92
CA GLU A 37 -6.91 23.83 -8.98
C GLU A 37 -5.44 23.84 -8.54
N TRP A 38 -4.89 22.70 -8.21
CA TRP A 38 -3.47 22.54 -7.88
C TRP A 38 -2.56 23.02 -9.00
N LYS A 39 -2.84 22.66 -10.25
CA LYS A 39 -2.06 23.11 -11.41
C LYS A 39 -2.11 24.63 -11.59
N LEU A 40 -3.28 25.24 -11.37
CA LEU A 40 -3.42 26.69 -11.47
C LEU A 40 -2.56 27.37 -10.39
N MET A 41 -2.72 26.95 -9.14
CA MET A 41 -1.98 27.51 -8.01
C MET A 41 -0.46 27.30 -8.13
N LEU A 42 -0.03 26.14 -8.65
CA LEU A 42 1.38 25.89 -8.92
C LEU A 42 1.96 26.85 -9.99
N ARG A 43 1.18 27.17 -11.03
CA ARG A 43 1.58 28.16 -12.06
C ARG A 43 1.70 29.55 -11.45
N GLU A 44 0.76 29.97 -10.63
CA GLU A 44 0.81 31.25 -9.95
C GLU A 44 2.00 31.35 -8.98
N THR A 45 2.27 30.30 -8.22
CA THR A 45 3.44 30.22 -7.35
C THR A 45 4.76 30.33 -8.14
N ASN A 46 4.85 29.66 -9.27
CA ASN A 46 6.03 29.73 -10.12
C ASN A 46 6.20 31.13 -10.75
N GLU A 47 5.11 31.80 -11.08
CA GLU A 47 5.15 33.19 -11.57
C GLU A 47 5.65 34.15 -10.49
N LEU A 48 5.19 34.01 -9.24
CA LEU A 48 5.72 34.78 -8.10
C LEU A 48 7.22 34.55 -7.87
N ARG A 49 7.66 33.29 -7.99
CA ARG A 49 9.10 32.94 -7.93
C ARG A 49 9.90 33.61 -9.03
N ARG A 50 9.35 33.64 -10.26
CA ARG A 50 9.98 34.36 -11.37
C ARG A 50 10.12 35.84 -11.10
N GLN A 51 9.04 36.50 -10.64
CA GLN A 51 9.04 37.93 -10.28
C GLN A 51 10.04 38.23 -9.18
N LYS A 52 10.07 37.41 -8.11
CA LYS A 52 11.06 37.55 -7.04
C LYS A 52 12.50 37.48 -7.54
N ASN A 53 12.80 36.54 -8.45
CA ASN A 53 14.14 36.39 -9.02
C ASN A 53 14.52 37.58 -9.92
N GLU A 54 13.56 38.12 -10.69
CA GLU A 54 13.76 39.33 -11.49
C GLU A 54 14.01 40.56 -10.62
N ALA A 55 13.18 40.80 -9.60
CA ALA A 55 13.39 41.89 -8.67
C ALA A 55 14.75 41.79 -7.95
N ALA A 56 15.12 40.60 -7.48
CA ALA A 56 16.39 40.39 -6.78
C ALA A 56 17.63 40.73 -7.64
N ARG A 57 17.57 40.58 -8.97
CA ARG A 57 18.67 40.99 -9.88
C ARG A 57 18.91 42.48 -9.85
N GLY A 58 17.88 43.31 -9.59
CA GLY A 58 17.98 44.75 -9.49
C GLY A 58 18.78 45.23 -8.27
N ILE A 59 18.84 44.46 -7.19
CA ILE A 59 19.55 44.84 -5.94
C ILE A 59 21.05 45.13 -6.21
N GLY A 60 21.69 44.25 -7.00
CA GLY A 60 23.11 44.39 -7.33
C GLY A 60 23.41 45.64 -8.15
N ALA A 61 22.51 46.00 -9.06
CA ALA A 61 22.63 47.23 -9.87
C ALA A 61 22.44 48.52 -9.04
N ALA A 62 21.39 48.55 -8.18
CA ALA A 62 21.11 49.67 -7.30
C ALA A 62 22.24 49.90 -6.28
N LYS A 63 22.81 48.85 -5.71
CA LYS A 63 23.99 48.98 -4.80
C LYS A 63 25.23 49.47 -5.52
N LYS A 64 25.48 49.09 -6.79
CA LYS A 64 26.62 49.57 -7.58
C LYS A 64 26.50 51.03 -7.97
N SER A 65 25.28 51.53 -8.21
CA SER A 65 25.02 52.94 -8.50
C SER A 65 25.00 53.83 -7.28
N GLY A 66 25.08 53.27 -6.06
CA GLY A 66 25.00 54.02 -4.82
C GLY A 66 23.58 54.47 -4.42
N ASP A 67 22.57 53.97 -5.13
CA ASP A 67 21.16 54.25 -4.83
C ASP A 67 20.63 53.36 -3.74
N GLU A 68 20.89 53.77 -2.49
CA GLU A 68 20.51 53.03 -1.29
C GLU A 68 18.99 52.97 -1.11
N ALA A 69 18.26 54.02 -1.53
CA ALA A 69 16.80 54.09 -1.42
C ALA A 69 16.14 53.07 -2.34
N GLU A 70 16.61 52.96 -3.59
CA GLU A 70 16.13 51.97 -4.56
C GLU A 70 16.51 50.54 -4.11
N ALA A 71 17.71 50.34 -3.58
CA ALA A 71 18.12 49.05 -3.06
C ALA A 71 17.21 48.56 -1.91
N GLN A 72 16.83 49.46 -0.98
CA GLN A 72 15.89 49.14 0.11
C GLN A 72 14.47 48.88 -0.38
N ARG A 73 14.00 49.64 -1.38
CA ARG A 73 12.69 49.38 -2.01
C ARG A 73 12.60 48.00 -2.61
N ILE A 74 13.62 47.61 -3.40
CA ILE A 74 13.67 46.26 -4.02
C ILE A 74 13.79 45.19 -2.95
N LEU A 75 14.54 45.41 -1.88
CA LEU A 75 14.63 44.45 -0.76
C LEU A 75 13.25 44.21 -0.09
N ALA A 76 12.48 45.28 0.12
CA ALA A 76 11.13 45.17 0.67
C ALA A 76 10.19 44.40 -0.27
N GLU A 77 10.26 44.68 -1.59
CA GLU A 77 9.49 43.96 -2.61
C GLU A 77 9.85 42.45 -2.66
N VAL A 78 11.13 42.11 -2.61
CA VAL A 78 11.60 40.69 -2.57
C VAL A 78 11.16 40.00 -1.28
N ALA A 79 11.10 40.71 -0.17
CA ALA A 79 10.61 40.16 1.09
C ALA A 79 9.10 39.86 1.04
N ASP A 80 8.31 40.80 0.50
CA ASP A 80 6.87 40.65 0.32
C ASP A 80 6.53 39.48 -0.63
N LEU A 81 7.19 39.42 -1.81
CA LEU A 81 7.07 38.28 -2.72
C LEU A 81 7.47 36.97 -2.04
N GLY A 82 8.47 36.98 -1.19
CA GLY A 82 8.87 35.82 -0.39
C GLY A 82 7.76 35.32 0.55
N ALA A 83 7.07 36.25 1.22
CA ALA A 83 5.95 35.93 2.08
C ALA A 83 4.74 35.36 1.28
N GLN A 84 4.41 35.98 0.14
CA GLN A 84 3.35 35.51 -0.75
C GLN A 84 3.65 34.10 -1.28
N ILE A 85 4.88 33.83 -1.73
CA ILE A 85 5.30 32.50 -2.18
C ILE A 85 5.11 31.47 -1.07
N SER A 86 5.55 31.77 0.15
CA SER A 86 5.42 30.84 1.28
C SER A 86 3.96 30.50 1.61
N GLU A 87 3.06 31.48 1.50
CA GLU A 87 1.63 31.25 1.68
C GLU A 87 1.03 30.38 0.55
N MET A 88 1.41 30.70 -0.69
CA MET A 88 0.95 29.94 -1.86
C MET A 88 1.46 28.50 -1.86
N GLU A 89 2.72 28.27 -1.45
CA GLU A 89 3.30 26.94 -1.30
C GLU A 89 2.48 26.10 -0.31
N LYS A 90 2.13 26.63 0.86
CA LYS A 90 1.30 25.94 1.84
C LYS A 90 -0.07 25.55 1.26
N LYS A 91 -0.69 26.43 0.47
CA LYS A 91 -1.97 26.14 -0.18
C LYS A 91 -1.81 25.07 -1.26
N THR A 92 -0.75 25.15 -2.05
CA THR A 92 -0.42 24.18 -3.10
C THR A 92 -0.18 22.80 -2.51
N ASP A 93 0.55 22.70 -1.39
CA ASP A 93 0.82 21.45 -0.69
C ASP A 93 -0.47 20.88 -0.06
N ALA A 94 -1.32 21.73 0.49
CA ALA A 94 -2.62 21.29 1.03
C ALA A 94 -3.53 20.71 -0.06
N LEU A 95 -3.64 21.37 -1.22
CA LEU A 95 -4.40 20.86 -2.37
C LEU A 95 -3.84 19.54 -2.90
N LEU A 96 -2.51 19.43 -2.95
CA LEU A 96 -1.85 18.20 -3.37
C LEU A 96 -2.19 17.05 -2.41
N SER A 97 -2.10 17.31 -1.12
CA SER A 97 -2.41 16.33 -0.07
C SER A 97 -3.88 15.90 -0.11
N GLU A 98 -4.81 16.85 -0.27
CA GLU A 98 -6.24 16.53 -0.37
C GLU A 98 -6.54 15.71 -1.63
N ARG A 99 -6.00 16.13 -2.80
CA ARG A 99 -6.13 15.39 -4.06
C ARG A 99 -5.67 13.94 -3.91
N ASP A 100 -4.47 13.76 -3.34
CA ASP A 100 -3.87 12.44 -3.22
C ASP A 100 -4.62 11.58 -2.19
N SER A 101 -5.13 12.17 -1.13
CA SER A 101 -6.00 11.47 -0.17
C SER A 101 -7.27 10.93 -0.84
N VAL A 102 -7.95 11.74 -1.66
CA VAL A 102 -9.14 11.27 -2.40
C VAL A 102 -8.77 10.22 -3.45
N ARG A 103 -7.66 10.43 -4.16
CA ARG A 103 -7.16 9.48 -5.17
C ARG A 103 -6.84 8.11 -4.56
N MET A 104 -6.30 8.09 -3.35
CA MET A 104 -5.96 6.86 -2.61
C MET A 104 -7.19 6.00 -2.29
N SER A 105 -8.37 6.62 -2.12
CA SER A 105 -9.61 5.89 -1.87
C SER A 105 -10.23 5.27 -3.13
N ILE A 106 -9.74 5.59 -4.33
CA ILE A 106 -10.26 5.04 -5.58
C ILE A 106 -9.58 3.69 -5.85
N PRO A 107 -10.37 2.60 -6.01
CA PRO A 107 -9.83 1.27 -6.23
C PRO A 107 -9.07 1.18 -7.56
N ASN A 108 -8.14 0.22 -7.65
CA ASN A 108 -7.45 -0.08 -8.91
C ASN A 108 -8.40 -0.68 -9.95
N LEU A 109 -8.07 -0.54 -11.23
CA LEU A 109 -8.89 -1.04 -12.33
C LEU A 109 -9.04 -2.56 -12.28
N LEU A 110 -10.25 -3.04 -12.54
CA LEU A 110 -10.55 -4.46 -12.69
C LEU A 110 -9.92 -5.00 -13.97
N HIS A 111 -9.35 -6.21 -13.88
CA HIS A 111 -8.98 -6.93 -15.10
C HIS A 111 -10.23 -7.19 -15.97
N PRO A 112 -10.11 -7.22 -17.30
CA PRO A 112 -11.26 -7.47 -18.18
C PRO A 112 -12.02 -8.77 -17.88
N ASP A 113 -11.31 -9.83 -17.46
CA ASP A 113 -11.89 -11.15 -17.16
C ASP A 113 -12.63 -11.23 -15.83
N VAL A 114 -12.54 -10.18 -14.99
CA VAL A 114 -13.29 -10.16 -13.71
C VAL A 114 -14.78 -10.00 -14.03
N PRO A 115 -15.65 -10.91 -13.59
CA PRO A 115 -17.10 -10.79 -13.83
C PRO A 115 -17.67 -9.61 -13.05
N SER A 116 -18.73 -9.02 -13.58
CA SER A 116 -19.52 -8.03 -12.84
C SER A 116 -20.41 -8.76 -11.83
N GLY A 117 -20.46 -8.25 -10.59
CA GLY A 117 -21.30 -8.83 -9.52
C GLY A 117 -21.28 -7.92 -8.29
N ALA A 118 -22.35 -7.99 -7.51
CA ALA A 118 -22.47 -7.22 -6.27
C ALA A 118 -21.72 -7.88 -5.10
N ASP A 119 -21.53 -9.18 -5.16
CA ASP A 119 -20.87 -9.99 -4.13
C ASP A 119 -20.24 -11.27 -4.70
N GLU A 120 -19.76 -12.15 -3.84
CA GLU A 120 -19.09 -13.39 -4.21
C GLU A 120 -19.97 -14.39 -4.98
N SER A 121 -21.31 -14.25 -4.95
CA SER A 121 -22.21 -15.10 -5.72
C SER A 121 -22.07 -14.89 -7.23
N GLY A 122 -21.57 -13.72 -7.64
CA GLY A 122 -21.22 -13.38 -9.02
C GLY A 122 -19.91 -13.98 -9.52
N ASN A 123 -19.11 -14.62 -8.66
CA ASN A 123 -17.84 -15.22 -9.04
C ASN A 123 -18.01 -16.40 -9.99
N THR A 124 -17.20 -16.42 -11.05
CA THR A 124 -17.16 -17.53 -12.01
C THR A 124 -15.94 -18.41 -11.75
N LYS A 125 -16.16 -19.72 -11.85
CA LYS A 125 -15.07 -20.68 -11.71
C LYS A 125 -14.18 -20.65 -12.96
N HIS A 126 -12.94 -20.19 -12.82
CA HIS A 126 -12.01 -20.09 -13.93
C HIS A 126 -11.47 -21.44 -14.37
N SER A 127 -11.03 -22.29 -13.43
CA SER A 127 -10.49 -23.62 -13.73
C SER A 127 -10.65 -24.56 -12.55
N LEU A 128 -10.64 -25.86 -12.85
CA LEU A 128 -10.57 -26.94 -11.87
C LEU A 128 -9.38 -27.83 -12.21
N HIS A 129 -8.59 -28.20 -11.20
CA HIS A 129 -7.46 -29.09 -11.33
C HIS A 129 -7.63 -30.30 -10.40
N GLY A 130 -7.52 -31.48 -10.96
CA GLY A 130 -7.72 -32.74 -10.24
C GLY A 130 -9.21 -33.06 -9.96
N GLU A 131 -9.41 -34.18 -9.34
CA GLU A 131 -10.73 -34.67 -8.93
C GLU A 131 -10.93 -34.47 -7.44
N LYS A 132 -12.16 -34.12 -7.03
CA LYS A 132 -12.51 -34.01 -5.62
C LYS A 132 -12.46 -35.40 -5.00
N PRO A 133 -11.67 -35.65 -3.95
CA PRO A 133 -11.63 -36.96 -3.31
C PRO A 133 -13.01 -37.32 -2.74
N SER A 134 -13.39 -38.58 -2.90
CA SER A 134 -14.55 -39.16 -2.25
C SER A 134 -14.09 -40.05 -1.10
N PHE A 135 -14.69 -39.87 0.05
CA PHE A 135 -14.41 -40.66 1.24
C PHE A 135 -15.59 -41.56 1.54
N ASP A 136 -15.32 -42.77 2.01
CA ASP A 136 -16.31 -43.74 2.53
C ASP A 136 -16.61 -43.53 4.02
N PHE A 137 -16.06 -42.48 4.62
CA PHE A 137 -16.27 -42.04 6.01
C PHE A 137 -16.56 -40.55 6.04
N GLU A 138 -17.12 -40.07 7.15
CA GLU A 138 -17.31 -38.63 7.38
C GLU A 138 -15.98 -38.00 7.82
N PRO A 139 -15.43 -37.05 7.01
CA PRO A 139 -14.17 -36.40 7.35
C PRO A 139 -14.29 -35.51 8.61
N LYS A 140 -13.35 -35.70 9.52
CA LYS A 140 -13.26 -34.82 10.71
C LYS A 140 -12.91 -33.41 10.34
N THR A 141 -13.47 -32.46 11.07
CA THR A 141 -13.09 -31.05 10.98
C THR A 141 -11.65 -30.83 11.49
N HIS A 142 -11.04 -29.71 11.12
CA HIS A 142 -9.70 -29.38 11.63
C HIS A 142 -9.68 -29.26 13.15
N ASN A 143 -10.77 -28.80 13.79
CA ASN A 143 -10.89 -28.73 15.25
C ASN A 143 -10.81 -30.10 15.91
N GLU A 144 -11.57 -31.06 15.41
CA GLU A 144 -11.54 -32.43 15.91
C GLU A 144 -10.15 -33.05 15.74
N LEU A 145 -9.50 -32.82 14.62
CA LEU A 145 -8.15 -33.34 14.36
C LEU A 145 -7.11 -32.75 15.31
N ILE A 146 -7.13 -31.43 15.58
CA ILE A 146 -6.17 -30.80 16.47
C ILE A 146 -6.40 -31.17 17.95
N GLU A 147 -7.65 -31.39 18.37
CA GLU A 147 -8.02 -31.81 19.72
C GLU A 147 -7.58 -33.27 19.98
N GLU A 148 -7.94 -34.19 19.11
CA GLU A 148 -7.59 -35.61 19.24
C GLU A 148 -6.07 -35.83 19.30
N ASN A 149 -5.33 -35.15 18.44
CA ASN A 149 -3.89 -35.31 18.33
C ASN A 149 -3.11 -34.40 19.28
N LYS A 150 -3.77 -33.50 20.00
CA LYS A 150 -3.14 -32.49 20.88
C LYS A 150 -2.05 -31.65 20.20
N TRP A 151 -2.20 -31.43 18.90
CA TRP A 151 -1.23 -30.69 18.09
C TRP A 151 -1.25 -29.18 18.34
N VAL A 152 -2.34 -28.66 18.90
CA VAL A 152 -2.53 -27.24 19.18
C VAL A 152 -2.90 -27.04 20.66
N ASP A 153 -2.41 -25.93 21.23
CA ASP A 153 -2.73 -25.51 22.59
C ASP A 153 -3.29 -24.09 22.55
N LEU A 154 -4.60 -23.99 22.48
CA LEU A 154 -5.33 -22.72 22.45
C LEU A 154 -5.48 -22.12 23.86
N GLU A 155 -5.64 -22.96 24.87
CA GLU A 155 -5.87 -22.53 26.26
C GLU A 155 -4.64 -21.78 26.81
N ARG A 156 -3.45 -22.38 26.63
CA ARG A 156 -2.21 -21.74 27.07
C ARG A 156 -1.86 -20.52 26.25
N ALA A 157 -2.18 -20.50 24.96
CA ALA A 157 -2.00 -19.33 24.14
C ALA A 157 -2.91 -18.19 24.61
N ALA A 158 -4.21 -18.46 24.83
CA ALA A 158 -5.15 -17.46 25.31
C ALA A 158 -4.76 -16.85 26.67
N LYS A 159 -4.10 -17.63 27.53
CA LYS A 159 -3.61 -17.17 28.83
C LYS A 159 -2.57 -16.04 28.73
N ILE A 160 -1.73 -16.04 27.69
CA ILE A 160 -0.60 -15.11 27.54
C ILE A 160 -0.83 -14.03 26.47
N THR A 161 -1.71 -14.27 25.51
CA THR A 161 -1.91 -13.38 24.35
C THR A 161 -3.37 -13.00 24.11
N GLY A 162 -4.31 -13.64 24.78
CA GLY A 162 -5.74 -13.54 24.46
C GLY A 162 -6.19 -14.58 23.42
N SER A 163 -7.42 -14.45 22.96
CA SER A 163 -8.01 -15.36 21.99
C SER A 163 -7.35 -15.26 20.60
N ARG A 164 -7.57 -16.28 19.77
CA ARG A 164 -7.10 -16.34 18.38
C ARG A 164 -5.58 -16.36 18.19
N PHE A 165 -4.86 -16.80 19.24
CA PHE A 165 -3.47 -17.23 19.18
C PHE A 165 -3.39 -18.71 19.47
N TYR A 166 -2.29 -19.34 19.10
CA TYR A 166 -2.10 -20.77 19.30
C TYR A 166 -0.63 -21.14 19.51
N PHE A 167 -0.41 -22.25 20.20
CA PHE A 167 0.87 -22.96 20.11
C PHE A 167 0.69 -24.16 19.23
N LEU A 168 1.49 -24.28 18.16
CA LEU A 168 1.65 -25.55 17.44
C LEU A 168 2.62 -26.44 18.21
N LYS A 169 2.32 -27.74 18.22
CA LYS A 169 3.14 -28.73 18.93
C LYS A 169 3.39 -29.97 18.08
N GLY A 170 4.51 -30.63 18.38
CA GLY A 170 4.86 -31.93 17.80
C GLY A 170 4.91 -31.91 16.27
N ASP A 171 4.28 -32.89 15.65
CA ASP A 171 4.36 -33.11 14.21
C ASP A 171 3.71 -32.01 13.39
N LEU A 172 2.65 -31.37 13.90
CA LEU A 172 2.02 -30.26 13.18
C LEU A 172 2.95 -29.02 13.10
N ALA A 173 3.71 -28.73 14.17
CA ALA A 173 4.70 -27.67 14.14
C ALA A 173 5.84 -27.97 13.15
N ARG A 174 6.26 -29.25 13.08
CA ARG A 174 7.27 -29.70 12.10
C ARG A 174 6.74 -29.66 10.67
N LEU A 175 5.48 -30.02 10.47
CA LEU A 175 4.83 -29.95 9.16
C LEU A 175 4.73 -28.51 8.67
N GLU A 176 4.39 -27.57 9.53
CA GLU A 176 4.37 -26.13 9.18
C GLU A 176 5.74 -25.64 8.68
N MET A 177 6.83 -25.98 9.39
CA MET A 177 8.19 -25.66 8.95
C MET A 177 8.55 -26.34 7.62
N ALA A 178 8.17 -27.61 7.45
CA ALA A 178 8.40 -28.34 6.22
C ALA A 178 7.67 -27.74 5.02
N LEU A 179 6.43 -27.27 5.22
CA LEU A 179 5.65 -26.56 4.19
C LEU A 179 6.29 -25.23 3.79
N GLN A 180 6.84 -24.48 4.76
CA GLN A 180 7.57 -23.25 4.45
C GLN A 180 8.81 -23.53 3.59
N SER A 181 9.63 -24.50 3.97
CA SER A 181 10.80 -24.91 3.20
C SER A 181 10.41 -25.39 1.80
N TYR A 182 9.40 -26.24 1.71
CA TYR A 182 8.89 -26.71 0.43
C TYR A 182 8.42 -25.57 -0.48
N ALA A 183 7.68 -24.58 0.07
CA ALA A 183 7.23 -23.43 -0.70
C ALA A 183 8.40 -22.61 -1.24
N VAL A 184 9.43 -22.38 -0.42
CA VAL A 184 10.65 -21.66 -0.83
C VAL A 184 11.35 -22.43 -1.95
N ASP A 185 11.65 -23.71 -1.76
CA ASP A 185 12.35 -24.54 -2.74
C ASP A 185 11.58 -24.60 -4.07
N PHE A 186 10.27 -24.81 -4.00
CA PHE A 186 9.39 -24.88 -5.16
C PHE A 186 9.40 -23.57 -5.99
N ILE A 187 9.38 -22.42 -5.31
CA ILE A 187 9.37 -21.12 -5.98
C ILE A 187 10.77 -20.72 -6.46
N GLN A 188 11.83 -21.03 -5.70
CA GLN A 188 13.21 -20.77 -6.14
C GLN A 188 13.56 -21.52 -7.43
N GLN A 189 13.08 -22.77 -7.62
CA GLN A 189 13.23 -23.51 -8.88
C GLN A 189 12.61 -22.80 -10.09
N ARG A 190 11.78 -21.78 -9.88
CA ARG A 190 11.16 -20.92 -10.89
C ARG A 190 11.87 -19.58 -11.08
N GLY A 191 13.07 -19.47 -10.53
CA GLY A 191 13.92 -18.29 -10.69
C GLY A 191 13.62 -17.16 -9.71
N PHE A 192 12.95 -17.45 -8.58
CA PHE A 192 12.73 -16.47 -7.52
C PHE A 192 13.91 -16.48 -6.53
N THR A 193 14.31 -15.29 -6.08
CA THR A 193 15.30 -15.12 -5.02
C THR A 193 14.59 -15.15 -3.66
N PHE A 194 15.07 -16.00 -2.74
CA PHE A 194 14.55 -16.02 -1.37
C PHE A 194 15.07 -14.82 -0.58
N VAL A 195 14.15 -14.12 0.08
CA VAL A 195 14.40 -12.98 0.96
C VAL A 195 13.64 -13.18 2.26
N GLN A 196 14.31 -13.01 3.39
CA GLN A 196 13.67 -12.98 4.69
C GLN A 196 13.39 -11.52 5.07
N PRO A 197 12.14 -11.05 4.96
CA PRO A 197 11.81 -9.66 5.19
C PRO A 197 11.73 -9.33 6.69
N PRO A 198 11.88 -8.04 7.07
CA PRO A 198 11.54 -7.58 8.41
C PRO A 198 10.05 -7.76 8.68
N VAL A 199 9.70 -7.97 9.95
CA VAL A 199 8.30 -8.15 10.39
C VAL A 199 7.64 -6.85 10.85
N MET A 200 8.34 -5.73 10.76
CA MET A 200 7.88 -4.39 11.09
C MET A 200 8.26 -3.40 10.00
N MET A 201 7.40 -2.42 9.77
CA MET A 201 7.64 -1.33 8.81
C MET A 201 7.25 0.00 9.44
N ASN A 202 7.93 1.08 9.05
CA ASN A 202 7.52 2.43 9.41
C ASN A 202 6.30 2.88 8.58
N ARG A 203 5.65 3.96 9.03
CA ARG A 203 4.43 4.48 8.38
C ARG A 203 4.65 4.84 6.92
N ALA A 204 5.74 5.53 6.60
CA ALA A 204 6.01 5.97 5.22
C ALA A 204 6.15 4.82 4.23
N ALA A 205 6.79 3.72 4.64
CA ALA A 205 6.89 2.52 3.81
C ALA A 205 5.52 1.84 3.62
N TYR A 206 4.67 1.86 4.66
CA TYR A 206 3.31 1.31 4.55
C TYR A 206 2.43 2.12 3.61
N GLU A 207 2.45 3.45 3.68
CA GLU A 207 1.70 4.35 2.80
C GLU A 207 2.05 4.16 1.31
N GLY A 208 3.28 3.71 1.04
CA GLY A 208 3.73 3.39 -0.32
C GLY A 208 3.16 2.08 -0.89
N VAL A 209 2.71 1.15 -0.05
CA VAL A 209 2.33 -0.22 -0.49
C VAL A 209 0.87 -0.57 -0.25
N THR A 210 0.16 0.17 0.61
CA THR A 210 -1.26 -0.07 0.90
C THR A 210 -1.95 1.21 1.35
N ASP A 211 -3.27 1.25 1.25
CA ASP A 211 -4.07 2.30 1.84
C ASP A 211 -4.18 2.08 3.36
N LEU A 212 -3.57 2.97 4.14
CA LEU A 212 -3.62 2.89 5.60
C LEU A 212 -5.01 3.15 6.16
N SER A 213 -5.85 3.94 5.48
CA SER A 213 -7.21 4.24 5.94
C SER A 213 -8.05 2.97 6.09
N ASP A 214 -7.87 2.02 5.19
CA ASP A 214 -8.55 0.72 5.23
C ASP A 214 -7.85 -0.28 6.15
N PHE A 215 -6.52 -0.23 6.24
CA PHE A 215 -5.72 -1.24 6.93
C PHE A 215 -5.35 -0.90 8.38
N GLU A 216 -5.37 0.38 8.79
CA GLU A 216 -4.94 0.80 10.14
C GLU A 216 -5.77 0.13 11.25
N THR A 217 -7.04 -0.17 10.98
CA THR A 217 -7.92 -0.89 11.93
C THR A 217 -7.55 -2.35 12.12
N VAL A 218 -6.93 -2.98 11.10
CA VAL A 218 -6.57 -4.41 11.12
C VAL A 218 -5.09 -4.66 11.44
N MET A 219 -4.26 -3.61 11.50
CA MET A 219 -2.84 -3.72 11.82
C MET A 219 -2.56 -3.54 13.29
N TYR A 220 -1.43 -4.10 13.75
CA TYR A 220 -0.86 -3.85 15.06
C TYR A 220 0.15 -2.71 14.96
N GLY A 221 -0.18 -1.54 15.51
CA GLY A 221 0.76 -0.44 15.72
C GLY A 221 1.64 -0.67 16.94
N ILE A 222 2.87 -0.18 16.89
CA ILE A 222 3.83 -0.20 17.99
C ILE A 222 4.12 1.25 18.38
N ASP A 223 3.52 1.69 19.48
CA ASP A 223 3.77 2.99 20.08
C ASP A 223 4.93 2.91 21.09
N PRO A 224 5.74 3.96 21.24
CA PRO A 224 5.72 5.27 20.57
C PRO A 224 6.55 5.33 19.28
N ASP A 225 7.10 4.22 18.81
CA ASP A 225 8.13 4.20 17.76
C ASP A 225 7.57 4.43 16.33
N GLY A 226 6.24 4.46 16.17
CA GLY A 226 5.59 4.69 14.86
C GLY A 226 5.77 3.54 13.86
N TYR A 227 6.02 2.32 14.36
CA TYR A 227 6.09 1.11 13.55
C TYR A 227 4.76 0.37 13.54
N TYR A 228 4.59 -0.45 12.52
CA TYR A 228 3.48 -1.39 12.38
C TYR A 228 4.02 -2.80 12.13
N MET A 229 3.40 -3.80 12.78
CA MET A 229 3.64 -5.20 12.44
C MET A 229 3.08 -5.50 11.05
N ILE A 230 3.80 -6.28 10.25
CA ILE A 230 3.37 -6.59 8.88
C ILE A 230 2.14 -7.51 8.88
N ALA A 231 1.18 -7.18 8.03
CA ALA A 231 -0.01 -8.00 7.78
C ALA A 231 0.19 -9.06 6.68
N THR A 232 1.28 -8.95 5.93
CA THR A 232 1.71 -9.86 4.87
C THR A 232 3.17 -9.62 4.53
N SER A 233 3.90 -10.67 4.14
CA SER A 233 5.28 -10.56 3.63
C SER A 233 5.37 -9.71 2.36
N GLU A 234 4.28 -9.55 1.63
CA GLU A 234 4.19 -8.75 0.40
C GLU A 234 4.56 -7.28 0.65
N HIS A 235 4.10 -6.69 1.77
CA HIS A 235 4.34 -5.29 2.08
C HIS A 235 5.84 -4.92 2.13
N PRO A 236 6.68 -5.58 2.95
CA PRO A 236 8.10 -5.26 2.98
C PRO A 236 8.85 -5.65 1.70
N LEU A 237 8.41 -6.68 0.97
CA LEU A 237 9.01 -7.03 -0.33
C LEU A 237 8.73 -5.97 -1.39
N THR A 238 7.52 -5.42 -1.41
CA THR A 238 7.15 -4.32 -2.30
C THR A 238 7.90 -3.04 -1.95
N ALA A 239 8.01 -2.71 -0.65
CA ALA A 239 8.69 -1.52 -0.17
C ALA A 239 10.23 -1.62 -0.24
N MET A 240 10.79 -2.80 -0.50
CA MET A 240 12.23 -3.05 -0.49
C MET A 240 13.00 -2.08 -1.40
N TYR A 241 12.40 -1.69 -2.52
CA TYR A 241 12.99 -0.78 -3.50
C TYR A 241 12.37 0.62 -3.47
N MET A 242 11.79 1.01 -2.34
CA MET A 242 11.17 2.33 -2.17
C MET A 242 12.19 3.44 -2.45
N GLN A 243 11.80 4.42 -3.29
CA GLN A 243 12.64 5.56 -3.70
C GLN A 243 13.92 5.19 -4.48
N GLU A 244 13.98 3.97 -5.03
CA GLU A 244 15.07 3.55 -5.90
C GLU A 244 14.63 3.51 -7.37
N THR A 245 15.58 3.76 -8.28
CA THR A 245 15.40 3.50 -9.70
C THR A 245 16.00 2.14 -10.01
N ILE A 246 15.17 1.17 -10.35
CA ILE A 246 15.61 -0.19 -10.67
C ILE A 246 16.10 -0.21 -12.12
N PRO A 247 17.35 -0.66 -12.38
CA PRO A 247 17.85 -0.86 -13.73
C PRO A 247 16.96 -1.85 -14.53
N GLU A 248 16.70 -1.54 -15.80
CA GLU A 248 15.81 -2.34 -16.64
C GLU A 248 16.29 -3.80 -16.78
N GLU A 249 17.61 -4.01 -16.82
CA GLU A 249 18.22 -5.32 -16.93
C GLU A 249 18.01 -6.24 -15.70
N LEU A 250 17.58 -5.66 -14.56
CA LEU A 250 17.24 -6.44 -13.35
C LEU A 250 15.77 -6.86 -13.34
N LEU A 251 14.97 -6.35 -14.25
CA LEU A 251 13.53 -6.65 -14.30
C LEU A 251 13.22 -7.84 -15.23
N PRO A 252 12.22 -8.64 -14.90
CA PRO A 252 11.41 -8.59 -13.69
C PRO A 252 12.15 -9.14 -12.46
N LEU A 253 12.07 -8.42 -11.33
CA LEU A 253 12.58 -8.92 -10.06
C LEU A 253 11.61 -9.93 -9.45
N LYS A 254 12.04 -11.17 -9.30
CA LYS A 254 11.25 -12.26 -8.75
C LYS A 254 11.76 -12.61 -7.35
N ILE A 255 10.94 -12.39 -6.34
CA ILE A 255 11.30 -12.55 -4.95
C ILE A 255 10.28 -13.45 -4.25
N VAL A 256 10.75 -14.37 -3.41
CA VAL A 256 9.92 -15.14 -2.48
C VAL A 256 10.30 -14.80 -1.05
N GLY A 257 9.32 -14.40 -0.24
CA GLY A 257 9.53 -14.09 1.17
C GLY A 257 8.69 -14.97 2.08
N VAL A 258 9.24 -15.33 3.24
CA VAL A 258 8.53 -16.04 4.31
C VAL A 258 8.66 -15.24 5.58
N SER A 259 7.54 -14.96 6.23
CA SER A 259 7.52 -14.26 7.52
C SER A 259 6.29 -14.57 8.35
N SER A 260 6.36 -14.31 9.65
CA SER A 260 5.17 -14.15 10.48
C SER A 260 4.42 -12.88 10.07
N CYS A 261 3.10 -12.98 10.00
CA CYS A 261 2.18 -11.89 9.67
C CYS A 261 1.18 -11.71 10.80
N PHE A 262 0.71 -10.48 10.99
CA PHE A 262 -0.11 -10.11 12.15
C PHE A 262 -1.35 -9.33 11.71
N ARG A 263 -2.52 -9.78 12.11
CA ARG A 263 -3.78 -9.10 11.80
C ARG A 263 -4.68 -9.06 13.02
N ARG A 264 -5.42 -8.02 13.24
CA ARG A 264 -6.42 -7.91 14.34
C ARG A 264 -7.69 -8.71 14.08
N GLU A 265 -7.92 -9.17 12.85
CA GLU A 265 -9.10 -9.95 12.43
C GLU A 265 -10.43 -9.35 12.92
N VAL A 266 -10.57 -8.04 12.77
CA VAL A 266 -11.76 -7.27 13.19
C VAL A 266 -12.94 -7.63 12.28
N GLY A 267 -14.13 -7.84 12.87
CA GLY A 267 -15.38 -8.05 12.11
C GLY A 267 -15.64 -9.48 11.64
N ALA A 268 -14.78 -10.45 11.96
CA ALA A 268 -15.05 -11.85 11.66
C ALA A 268 -15.97 -12.47 12.72
N HIS A 269 -17.17 -12.89 12.29
CA HIS A 269 -18.13 -13.60 13.13
C HIS A 269 -18.59 -14.88 12.42
N GLY A 270 -18.74 -16.01 13.17
CA GLY A 270 -19.31 -17.25 12.68
C GLY A 270 -18.46 -18.50 12.89
N GLN A 271 -18.75 -19.59 12.13
CA GLN A 271 -18.05 -20.89 12.26
C GLN A 271 -16.55 -20.82 12.00
N SER A 272 -16.09 -19.83 11.22
CA SER A 272 -14.66 -19.60 10.94
C SER A 272 -13.85 -19.09 12.15
N ASP A 273 -14.50 -18.76 13.27
CA ASP A 273 -13.85 -18.26 14.48
C ASP A 273 -13.30 -19.37 15.39
N ARG A 274 -13.62 -20.63 15.10
CA ARG A 274 -13.15 -21.77 15.90
C ARG A 274 -11.82 -22.31 15.39
N GLY A 275 -10.98 -22.78 16.33
CA GLY A 275 -9.71 -23.44 16.02
C GLY A 275 -8.63 -22.46 15.59
N ILE A 276 -7.89 -22.81 14.52
CA ILE A 276 -6.74 -22.06 14.00
C ILE A 276 -6.98 -21.50 12.59
N TRP A 277 -8.23 -21.40 12.17
CA TRP A 277 -8.58 -20.93 10.83
C TRP A 277 -8.41 -19.41 10.68
N ARG A 278 -8.81 -18.65 11.71
CA ARG A 278 -8.61 -17.20 11.79
C ARG A 278 -7.85 -16.83 13.05
N VAL A 279 -6.63 -16.39 12.88
CA VAL A 279 -5.68 -16.15 13.96
C VAL A 279 -4.96 -14.83 13.77
N HIS A 280 -4.56 -14.21 14.88
CA HIS A 280 -3.86 -12.93 14.89
C HIS A 280 -2.43 -13.01 14.38
N GLN A 281 -1.80 -14.18 14.47
CA GLN A 281 -0.45 -14.45 13.98
C GLN A 281 -0.45 -15.72 13.14
N PHE A 282 0.12 -15.65 11.94
CA PHE A 282 0.28 -16.78 11.02
C PHE A 282 1.52 -16.60 10.16
N THR A 283 2.05 -17.69 9.63
CA THR A 283 3.17 -17.65 8.67
C THR A 283 2.63 -17.55 7.25
N LYS A 284 3.28 -16.72 6.43
CA LYS A 284 2.94 -16.53 5.03
C LYS A 284 4.18 -16.63 4.15
N ALA A 285 4.14 -17.52 3.16
CA ALA A 285 5.07 -17.53 2.05
C ALA A 285 4.45 -16.77 0.87
N VAL A 286 5.17 -15.77 0.35
CA VAL A 286 4.69 -14.90 -0.73
C VAL A 286 5.69 -14.92 -1.87
N SER A 287 5.22 -15.22 -3.07
CA SER A 287 5.94 -14.93 -4.31
C SER A 287 5.54 -13.55 -4.82
N TYR A 288 6.50 -12.66 -4.95
CA TYR A 288 6.30 -11.29 -5.44
C TYR A 288 7.14 -11.06 -6.69
N THR A 289 6.54 -10.46 -7.70
CA THR A 289 7.25 -10.06 -8.92
C THR A 289 7.11 -8.57 -9.12
N HIS A 290 8.23 -7.86 -9.07
CA HIS A 290 8.28 -6.45 -9.44
C HIS A 290 8.44 -6.36 -10.96
N LEU A 291 7.40 -5.86 -11.61
CA LEU A 291 7.37 -5.66 -13.06
C LEU A 291 7.86 -4.26 -13.40
N THR A 292 8.19 -4.02 -14.68
CA THR A 292 8.32 -2.67 -15.20
C THR A 292 6.98 -1.95 -15.02
N LEU A 293 6.94 -0.98 -14.12
CA LEU A 293 5.84 -0.02 -14.14
C LEU A 293 5.98 0.86 -15.38
N PRO A 294 4.87 1.24 -16.05
CA PRO A 294 4.93 2.26 -17.08
C PRO A 294 5.63 3.48 -16.50
N THR A 295 6.73 3.82 -17.12
CA THR A 295 7.71 4.84 -16.75
C THR A 295 7.10 6.10 -16.15
N LYS A 296 7.67 6.55 -15.03
CA LYS A 296 7.51 7.80 -14.28
C LYS A 296 6.63 7.75 -13.03
N GLN A 297 6.63 6.66 -12.30
CA GLN A 297 6.22 6.74 -10.93
C GLN A 297 7.39 6.36 -10.04
N ALA A 298 8.00 7.40 -9.45
CA ALA A 298 8.65 7.20 -8.17
C ALA A 298 7.58 6.68 -7.21
N VAL A 299 7.74 5.47 -6.74
CA VAL A 299 7.02 4.93 -5.60
C VAL A 299 7.48 5.69 -4.37
#